data_c7d51629d6419f4c86e3717e58142105
#
_entry.id   c7d51629d6419f4c86e3717e58142105
#
_cell.length_a   1.000
_cell.length_b   1.000
_cell.length_c   1.000
_cell.angle_alpha   90.00
_cell.angle_beta   90.00
_cell.angle_gamma   90.00
#
_symmetry.space_group_name_H-M   'P 1'
#
loop_
_entity.id
_entity.type
_entity.pdbx_description
1 polymer ?
#
loop_
_entity_poly.entity_id
_entity_poly.type
_entity_poly.pdbx_seq_one_letter_code
_entity_poly.pdbx_strand_id
1 'polypeptide(L)'
;MSTRFSYHDLRQTNESAWLVPPGSSRVNHELRRDMRRFDQDDEVDLVVVGAGAGGSVLTQRLARRGWSIVTFDAGPFWDPDADWVSDERGSHNLYWTEPRVIGGSDPVPLGSNNSGRGVGGSLVHYSGFVPRLHPSDFATHSRDGVGVDWPISYEDLRGYYEQVEQELPVSGQDWPWGDPHTYAHHAHPVGGNGSVFLSGCEAAGVPARVGPVAIANGRFGNRSHCIYRGFCQQGCKVGAKASPLITHIPDALAHGAEVRAHSHVSRVLVDERTGAACGVTYFKDGVEHRQRARAVAVAGYSIETPRLLLLSATRDHPDGLGNDHDQLGRYLMVQGAPQTAGRFRDEVRMYKAQVPEASSEHFYETDPAAAYKRGWSLQTVGPLPVTWSEHVAAQGHWGAPLREYMRDYVHWASIGALAELLPQHGNRVTLAEEKDRHGLPVARFDYSLCDNDKALIRAATQSMENILRAAGAEELMTIQRFAHLVGGARMAHRAPDGVVDPSYRVFGVDNLFVVDGSILPTQGAANPGLTIMALAARAADHLAPR
;
A
#
# COMPACT_ATOMS: atom_id res chain seq x y z
N MET A 1 -10.45 -4.80 -49.90
CA MET A 1 -9.46 -3.87 -49.35
C MET A 1 -9.48 -4.01 -47.84
N SER A 2 -8.47 -4.68 -47.27
CA SER A 2 -8.32 -4.84 -45.83
C SER A 2 -7.67 -3.57 -45.29
N THR A 3 -8.43 -2.70 -44.68
CA THR A 3 -7.91 -1.56 -43.93
C THR A 3 -7.22 -2.13 -42.67
N ARG A 4 -5.92 -2.25 -42.74
CA ARG A 4 -5.08 -2.49 -41.54
C ARG A 4 -5.10 -1.20 -40.72
N PHE A 5 -5.88 -1.19 -39.64
CA PHE A 5 -5.74 -0.15 -38.62
C PHE A 5 -4.35 -0.30 -37.97
N SER A 6 -3.56 0.75 -38.01
CA SER A 6 -2.29 0.79 -37.31
C SER A 6 -2.55 1.03 -35.80
N TYR A 7 -1.62 0.61 -34.95
CA TYR A 7 -1.66 0.91 -33.49
C TYR A 7 -1.72 2.43 -33.23
N HIS A 8 -1.24 3.23 -34.18
CA HIS A 8 -1.29 4.68 -34.14
C HIS A 8 -2.73 5.20 -34.34
N ASP A 9 -3.51 4.55 -35.23
CA ASP A 9 -4.91 4.93 -35.48
C ASP A 9 -5.80 4.61 -34.28
N LEU A 10 -5.50 3.55 -33.56
CA LEU A 10 -6.16 3.21 -32.28
C LEU A 10 -5.80 4.20 -31.15
N ARG A 11 -4.59 4.77 -31.16
CA ARG A 11 -4.21 5.86 -30.26
C ARG A 11 -5.00 7.12 -30.53
N GLN A 12 -5.14 7.52 -31.79
CA GLN A 12 -5.88 8.72 -32.17
C GLN A 12 -7.38 8.61 -31.89
N THR A 13 -7.98 7.42 -32.03
CA THR A 13 -9.39 7.19 -31.69
C THR A 13 -9.64 7.14 -30.18
N ASN A 14 -8.65 6.78 -29.38
CA ASN A 14 -8.72 6.87 -27.90
C ASN A 14 -8.51 8.30 -27.38
N GLU A 15 -8.03 9.22 -28.20
CA GLU A 15 -7.86 10.65 -27.88
C GLU A 15 -9.13 11.47 -28.09
N SER A 16 -10.21 10.89 -28.59
CA SER A 16 -11.50 11.57 -28.67
C SER A 16 -12.02 11.85 -27.25
N ALA A 17 -12.28 13.11 -26.95
CA ALA A 17 -12.46 13.68 -25.61
C ALA A 17 -13.56 13.04 -24.72
N TRP A 18 -14.34 12.11 -25.25
CA TRP A 18 -15.40 11.41 -24.53
C TRP A 18 -15.03 9.97 -24.11
N LEU A 19 -13.91 9.41 -24.63
CA LEU A 19 -13.39 8.08 -24.29
C LEU A 19 -12.27 8.13 -23.24
N VAL A 20 -11.71 9.30 -23.01
CA VAL A 20 -10.59 9.49 -22.09
C VAL A 20 -11.08 10.27 -20.88
N PRO A 21 -11.28 9.63 -19.71
CA PRO A 21 -11.66 10.35 -18.50
C PRO A 21 -10.59 11.37 -18.15
N PRO A 22 -10.95 12.57 -17.65
CA PRO A 22 -10.01 13.43 -16.94
C PRO A 22 -9.38 12.64 -15.77
N GLY A 23 -8.06 12.67 -15.68
CA GLY A 23 -7.27 11.74 -14.89
C GLY A 23 -6.65 10.63 -15.72
N SER A 24 -6.94 10.59 -17.04
CA SER A 24 -6.22 9.80 -18.01
C SER A 24 -4.87 10.43 -18.36
N SER A 25 -4.06 9.71 -19.10
CA SER A 25 -2.71 10.12 -19.52
C SER A 25 -2.64 11.54 -20.08
N ARG A 26 -3.62 11.98 -20.89
CA ARG A 26 -3.60 13.31 -21.50
C ARG A 26 -3.66 14.44 -20.48
N VAL A 27 -4.58 14.38 -19.51
CA VAL A 27 -4.66 15.38 -18.44
C VAL A 27 -3.42 15.33 -17.55
N ASN A 28 -2.90 14.14 -17.26
CA ASN A 28 -1.65 13.99 -16.53
C ASN A 28 -0.45 14.56 -17.29
N HIS A 29 -0.40 14.40 -18.61
CA HIS A 29 0.65 15.00 -19.46
C HIS A 29 0.58 16.53 -19.46
N GLU A 30 -0.60 17.10 -19.62
CA GLU A 30 -0.81 18.55 -19.57
C GLU A 30 -0.43 19.12 -18.21
N LEU A 31 -0.93 18.54 -17.11
CA LEU A 31 -0.59 18.96 -15.75
C LEU A 31 0.90 18.82 -15.45
N ARG A 32 1.56 17.75 -15.93
CA ARG A 32 3.02 17.57 -15.77
C ARG A 32 3.83 18.59 -16.56
N ARG A 33 3.40 18.92 -17.80
CA ARG A 33 4.07 19.91 -18.63
C ARG A 33 3.94 21.30 -18.01
N ASP A 34 2.77 21.65 -17.52
CA ASP A 34 2.40 22.98 -17.04
C ASP A 34 2.58 23.12 -15.51
N MET A 35 3.07 22.07 -14.85
CA MET A 35 3.32 22.04 -13.42
C MET A 35 4.32 23.12 -13.02
N ARG A 36 4.07 23.80 -11.90
CA ARG A 36 5.02 24.74 -11.29
C ARG A 36 6.37 24.08 -11.07
N ARG A 37 7.44 24.86 -11.26
CA ARG A 37 8.81 24.45 -10.97
C ARG A 37 9.40 25.39 -9.94
N PHE A 38 10.14 24.82 -9.00
CA PHE A 38 10.91 25.56 -8.01
C PHE A 38 12.39 25.38 -8.31
N ASP A 39 13.16 26.46 -8.21
CA ASP A 39 14.62 26.37 -8.32
C ASP A 39 15.21 25.69 -7.08
N GLN A 40 16.44 25.18 -7.21
CA GLN A 40 17.11 24.47 -6.10
C GLN A 40 17.39 25.37 -4.89
N ASP A 41 17.57 26.68 -5.14
CA ASP A 41 17.82 27.68 -4.12
C ASP A 41 16.54 28.28 -3.54
N ASP A 42 15.38 27.99 -4.11
CA ASP A 42 14.09 28.38 -3.55
C ASP A 42 13.87 27.65 -2.21
N GLU A 43 13.48 28.38 -1.18
CA GLU A 43 13.01 27.81 0.06
C GLU A 43 11.50 27.58 -0.01
N VAL A 44 11.09 26.32 -0.16
CA VAL A 44 9.67 25.98 -0.18
C VAL A 44 9.13 25.77 1.24
N ASP A 45 7.82 25.87 1.43
CA ASP A 45 7.20 25.63 2.74
C ASP A 45 7.38 24.17 3.17
N LEU A 46 7.29 23.21 2.22
CA LEU A 46 7.40 21.80 2.52
C LEU A 46 8.09 21.01 1.40
N VAL A 47 9.03 20.17 1.80
CA VAL A 47 9.48 19.04 0.98
C VAL A 47 8.77 17.77 1.46
N VAL A 48 8.21 17.00 0.53
CA VAL A 48 7.63 15.67 0.78
C VAL A 48 8.48 14.60 0.10
N VAL A 49 8.91 13.59 0.83
CA VAL A 49 9.74 12.49 0.33
C VAL A 49 8.89 11.24 0.15
N GLY A 50 8.51 10.94 -1.09
CA GLY A 50 7.62 9.85 -1.48
C GLY A 50 6.24 10.34 -1.92
N ALA A 51 5.86 10.02 -3.16
CA ALA A 51 4.56 10.35 -3.75
C ALA A 51 3.57 9.17 -3.68
N GLY A 52 3.63 8.38 -2.59
CA GLY A 52 2.74 7.26 -2.31
C GLY A 52 1.45 7.67 -1.59
N ALA A 53 0.84 6.74 -0.86
CA ALA A 53 -0.42 6.94 -0.15
C ALA A 53 -0.40 8.16 0.79
N GLY A 54 0.58 8.22 1.70
CA GLY A 54 0.69 9.32 2.66
C GLY A 54 1.12 10.63 2.02
N GLY A 55 2.26 10.63 1.30
CA GLY A 55 2.83 11.85 0.74
C GLY A 55 1.93 12.53 -0.28
N SER A 56 1.18 11.79 -1.08
CA SER A 56 0.26 12.38 -2.08
C SER A 56 -0.93 13.09 -1.44
N VAL A 57 -1.51 12.51 -0.39
CA VAL A 57 -2.61 13.13 0.37
C VAL A 57 -2.14 14.40 1.06
N LEU A 58 -0.98 14.34 1.73
CA LEU A 58 -0.39 15.49 2.40
C LEU A 58 -0.11 16.62 1.39
N THR A 59 0.55 16.30 0.26
CA THR A 59 0.85 17.25 -0.82
C THR A 59 -0.41 17.94 -1.32
N GLN A 60 -1.45 17.16 -1.65
CA GLN A 60 -2.70 17.69 -2.17
C GLN A 60 -3.37 18.64 -1.17
N ARG A 61 -3.51 18.23 0.08
CA ARG A 61 -4.24 19.02 1.09
C ARG A 61 -3.52 20.34 1.41
N LEU A 62 -2.20 20.34 1.50
CA LEU A 62 -1.42 21.53 1.78
C LEU A 62 -1.26 22.45 0.54
N ALA A 63 -1.15 21.88 -0.67
CA ALA A 63 -1.17 22.68 -1.90
C ALA A 63 -2.50 23.44 -2.07
N ARG A 64 -3.64 22.82 -1.76
CA ARG A 64 -4.95 23.49 -1.73
C ARG A 64 -5.02 24.65 -0.72
N ARG A 65 -4.15 24.65 0.29
CA ARG A 65 -4.00 25.75 1.28
C ARG A 65 -2.97 26.80 0.86
N GLY A 66 -2.43 26.69 -0.36
CA GLY A 66 -1.49 27.64 -0.94
C GLY A 66 -0.02 27.44 -0.53
N TRP A 67 0.32 26.30 0.09
CA TRP A 67 1.72 26.01 0.42
C TRP A 67 2.55 25.74 -0.84
N SER A 68 3.78 26.25 -0.86
CA SER A 68 4.78 25.89 -1.85
C SER A 68 5.39 24.52 -1.49
N ILE A 69 5.18 23.51 -2.37
CA ILE A 69 5.53 22.11 -2.07
C ILE A 69 6.31 21.49 -3.21
N VAL A 70 7.42 20.82 -2.87
CA VAL A 70 8.13 19.91 -3.76
C VAL A 70 8.02 18.48 -3.22
N THR A 71 7.41 17.59 -3.98
CA THR A 71 7.29 16.18 -3.65
C THR A 71 8.25 15.36 -4.52
N PHE A 72 9.09 14.55 -3.88
CA PHE A 72 10.08 13.69 -4.55
C PHE A 72 9.58 12.26 -4.64
N ASP A 73 9.90 11.58 -5.76
CA ASP A 73 9.75 10.14 -5.88
C ASP A 73 10.96 9.53 -6.61
N ALA A 74 11.48 8.43 -6.09
CA ALA A 74 12.64 7.75 -6.65
C ALA A 74 12.34 7.03 -7.98
N GLY A 75 11.08 6.76 -8.26
CA GLY A 75 10.63 6.08 -9.47
C GLY A 75 10.01 7.02 -10.50
N PRO A 76 9.45 6.44 -11.57
CA PRO A 76 8.87 7.20 -12.66
C PRO A 76 7.56 7.88 -12.31
N PHE A 77 7.20 8.87 -13.08
CA PHE A 77 5.84 9.37 -13.14
C PHE A 77 5.08 8.54 -14.19
N TRP A 78 4.29 7.58 -13.74
CA TRP A 78 3.61 6.63 -14.60
C TRP A 78 2.64 7.30 -15.58
N ASP A 79 2.60 6.78 -16.79
CA ASP A 79 1.58 7.06 -17.80
C ASP A 79 0.71 5.82 -17.97
N PRO A 80 -0.57 5.83 -17.52
CA PRO A 80 -1.45 4.67 -17.63
C PRO A 80 -1.62 4.13 -19.06
N ASP A 81 -1.50 4.97 -20.08
CA ASP A 81 -1.66 4.55 -21.48
C ASP A 81 -0.39 3.97 -22.07
N ALA A 82 0.77 4.55 -21.74
CA ALA A 82 2.05 4.10 -22.27
C ALA A 82 2.67 2.96 -21.45
N ASP A 83 2.61 3.05 -20.09
CA ASP A 83 3.36 2.16 -19.19
C ASP A 83 2.54 0.94 -18.77
N TRP A 84 1.19 1.04 -18.73
CA TRP A 84 0.36 -0.06 -18.25
C TRP A 84 -0.25 -0.85 -19.39
N VAL A 85 0.52 -1.77 -19.90
CA VAL A 85 0.04 -2.76 -20.86
C VAL A 85 -0.82 -3.81 -20.15
N SER A 86 -1.82 -4.36 -20.87
CA SER A 86 -2.64 -5.47 -20.35
C SER A 86 -1.89 -6.79 -20.51
N ASP A 87 -0.69 -6.83 -19.91
CA ASP A 87 0.22 -7.96 -19.90
C ASP A 87 0.77 -8.08 -18.48
N GLU A 88 0.60 -9.24 -17.87
CA GLU A 88 1.06 -9.53 -16.52
C GLU A 88 2.60 -9.36 -16.39
N ARG A 89 3.35 -9.63 -17.45
CA ARG A 89 4.81 -9.48 -17.50
C ARG A 89 5.26 -8.03 -17.34
N GLY A 90 4.45 -7.06 -17.76
CA GLY A 90 4.73 -5.63 -17.63
C GLY A 90 4.68 -5.13 -16.19
N SER A 91 4.09 -5.88 -15.26
CA SER A 91 3.92 -5.48 -13.87
C SER A 91 5.24 -5.39 -13.07
N HIS A 92 6.30 -6.04 -13.50
CA HIS A 92 7.60 -6.02 -12.81
C HIS A 92 8.16 -4.60 -12.63
N ASN A 93 7.87 -3.70 -13.55
CA ASN A 93 8.34 -2.31 -13.47
C ASN A 93 7.69 -1.50 -12.33
N LEU A 94 6.57 -1.96 -11.80
CA LEU A 94 5.82 -1.27 -10.73
C LEU A 94 6.47 -1.45 -9.35
N TYR A 95 7.33 -2.45 -9.21
CA TYR A 95 7.90 -2.83 -7.93
C TYR A 95 9.30 -2.26 -7.71
N TRP A 96 9.68 -2.19 -6.44
CA TRP A 96 11.02 -1.82 -6.03
C TRP A 96 12.02 -2.90 -6.42
N THR A 97 13.07 -2.53 -7.13
CA THR A 97 14.07 -3.45 -7.68
C THR A 97 15.49 -3.23 -7.14
N GLU A 98 15.71 -2.18 -6.33
CA GLU A 98 17.03 -1.95 -5.71
C GLU A 98 17.31 -3.05 -4.67
N PRO A 99 18.57 -3.44 -4.48
CA PRO A 99 18.94 -4.48 -3.52
C PRO A 99 18.52 -4.14 -2.09
N ARG A 100 18.15 -5.16 -1.33
CA ARG A 100 17.91 -5.13 0.10
C ARG A 100 18.47 -6.39 0.72
N VAL A 101 18.98 -6.30 1.95
CA VAL A 101 19.50 -7.44 2.69
C VAL A 101 18.43 -7.99 3.62
N ILE A 102 18.19 -9.28 3.59
CA ILE A 102 17.25 -9.97 4.47
C ILE A 102 18.06 -10.76 5.48
N GLY A 103 17.72 -10.62 6.76
CA GLY A 103 18.31 -11.33 7.88
C GLY A 103 17.28 -11.75 8.92
N GLY A 104 17.72 -12.15 10.09
CA GLY A 104 16.90 -12.67 11.17
C GLY A 104 17.19 -14.15 11.44
N SER A 105 16.65 -14.69 12.53
CA SER A 105 16.85 -16.09 12.94
C SER A 105 16.02 -17.09 12.10
N ASP A 106 14.90 -16.64 11.55
CA ASP A 106 14.00 -17.41 10.68
C ASP A 106 13.53 -16.44 9.57
N PRO A 107 14.41 -16.13 8.56
CA PRO A 107 14.19 -15.02 7.66
C PRO A 107 12.92 -15.22 6.82
N VAL A 108 12.07 -14.20 6.80
CA VAL A 108 10.88 -14.17 5.95
C VAL A 108 11.27 -13.65 4.56
N PRO A 109 11.08 -14.41 3.48
CA PRO A 109 11.40 -13.96 2.13
C PRO A 109 10.38 -12.92 1.67
N LEU A 110 10.70 -11.65 1.86
CA LEU A 110 9.91 -10.52 1.36
C LEU A 110 10.36 -10.19 -0.06
N GLY A 111 9.53 -10.54 -1.03
CA GLY A 111 9.80 -10.29 -2.44
C GLY A 111 9.68 -8.81 -2.83
N SER A 112 10.06 -8.48 -4.07
CA SER A 112 9.94 -7.13 -4.63
C SER A 112 8.51 -6.60 -4.66
N ASN A 113 7.51 -7.48 -4.73
CA ASN A 113 6.08 -7.15 -4.76
C ASN A 113 5.52 -6.59 -3.43
N ASN A 114 6.36 -6.44 -2.40
CA ASN A 114 5.97 -5.83 -1.13
C ASN A 114 6.11 -4.30 -1.13
N SER A 115 6.75 -3.70 -2.14
CA SER A 115 6.90 -2.26 -2.26
C SER A 115 6.71 -1.79 -3.70
N GLY A 116 5.93 -0.72 -3.88
CA GLY A 116 5.84 -0.04 -5.17
C GLY A 116 6.96 0.97 -5.38
N ARG A 117 7.16 1.38 -6.63
CA ARG A 117 8.10 2.42 -7.02
C ARG A 117 7.41 3.36 -8.01
N GLY A 118 7.59 4.66 -7.83
CA GLY A 118 7.05 5.69 -8.71
C GLY A 118 5.84 6.42 -8.14
N VAL A 119 5.47 7.49 -8.81
CA VAL A 119 4.37 8.38 -8.40
C VAL A 119 3.06 7.62 -8.28
N GLY A 120 2.43 7.72 -7.10
CA GLY A 120 1.27 6.93 -6.69
C GLY A 120 1.63 5.77 -5.74
N GLY A 121 2.93 5.44 -5.60
CA GLY A 121 3.43 4.43 -4.68
C GLY A 121 2.81 3.05 -4.88
N SER A 122 2.75 2.25 -3.83
CA SER A 122 2.19 0.89 -3.87
C SER A 122 0.70 0.84 -4.25
N LEU A 123 -0.04 1.96 -4.16
CA LEU A 123 -1.43 2.01 -4.58
C LEU A 123 -1.63 1.98 -6.11
N VAL A 124 -0.58 2.08 -6.93
CA VAL A 124 -0.69 1.80 -8.37
C VAL A 124 -0.83 0.32 -8.66
N HIS A 125 -0.29 -0.57 -7.81
CA HIS A 125 -0.35 -2.03 -7.98
C HIS A 125 -1.18 -2.77 -6.92
N TYR A 126 -1.91 -2.06 -6.02
CA TYR A 126 -2.82 -2.71 -5.07
C TYR A 126 -4.10 -3.21 -5.75
N SER A 127 -4.83 -4.08 -5.08
CA SER A 127 -6.09 -4.65 -5.59
C SER A 127 -7.26 -3.65 -5.65
N GLY A 128 -7.17 -2.57 -4.89
CA GLY A 128 -8.26 -1.61 -4.69
C GLY A 128 -9.03 -1.82 -3.39
N PHE A 129 -8.70 -2.85 -2.60
CA PHE A 129 -9.37 -3.14 -1.33
C PHE A 129 -8.97 -2.13 -0.26
N VAL A 130 -9.95 -1.54 0.42
CA VAL A 130 -9.77 -0.38 1.31
C VAL A 130 -10.66 -0.46 2.56
N PRO A 131 -10.53 -1.50 3.37
CA PRO A 131 -11.23 -1.56 4.66
C PRO A 131 -10.62 -0.56 5.65
N ARG A 132 -11.42 -0.14 6.65
CA ARG A 132 -10.91 0.60 7.81
C ARG A 132 -10.26 -0.36 8.80
N LEU A 133 -9.34 0.13 9.63
CA LEU A 133 -9.00 -0.56 10.88
C LEU A 133 -10.21 -0.55 11.81
N HIS A 134 -10.29 -1.55 12.68
CA HIS A 134 -11.33 -1.58 13.71
C HIS A 134 -10.97 -0.66 14.90
N PRO A 135 -11.95 -0.16 15.64
CA PRO A 135 -11.69 0.56 16.90
C PRO A 135 -10.80 -0.22 17.88
N SER A 136 -10.91 -1.56 17.85
CA SER A 136 -10.09 -2.48 18.65
C SER A 136 -8.60 -2.41 18.37
N ASP A 137 -8.19 -2.07 17.14
CA ASP A 137 -6.77 -1.98 16.76
C ASP A 137 -6.05 -0.83 17.46
N PHE A 138 -6.78 0.20 17.86
CA PHE A 138 -6.24 1.36 18.58
C PHE A 138 -6.00 1.09 20.07
N ALA A 139 -6.53 -0.02 20.59
CA ALA A 139 -6.42 -0.43 22.00
C ALA A 139 -5.91 -1.88 22.14
N THR A 140 -4.98 -2.29 21.28
CA THR A 140 -4.49 -3.68 21.16
C THR A 140 -3.91 -4.21 22.48
N HIS A 141 -3.09 -3.41 23.16
CA HIS A 141 -2.48 -3.83 24.43
C HIS A 141 -3.53 -3.92 25.55
N SER A 142 -4.35 -2.90 25.70
CA SER A 142 -5.38 -2.85 26.75
C SER A 142 -6.42 -3.98 26.61
N ARG A 143 -6.71 -4.43 25.39
CA ARG A 143 -7.70 -5.47 25.11
C ARG A 143 -7.13 -6.89 25.14
N ASP A 144 -6.01 -7.08 24.47
CA ASP A 144 -5.48 -8.42 24.15
C ASP A 144 -4.19 -8.75 24.91
N GLY A 145 -3.58 -7.76 25.58
CA GLY A 145 -2.33 -7.92 26.35
C GLY A 145 -1.09 -8.07 25.47
N VAL A 146 -1.19 -7.76 24.17
CA VAL A 146 -0.09 -7.82 23.20
C VAL A 146 0.07 -6.51 22.46
N GLY A 147 1.22 -6.28 21.83
CA GLY A 147 1.48 -5.05 21.09
C GLY A 147 1.47 -3.82 22.00
N VAL A 148 0.95 -2.71 21.47
CA VAL A 148 0.79 -1.43 22.19
C VAL A 148 -0.55 -0.79 21.81
N ASP A 149 -1.07 0.09 22.67
CA ASP A 149 -2.17 0.97 22.30
C ASP A 149 -1.65 2.11 21.44
N TRP A 150 -2.48 2.56 20.49
CA TRP A 150 -2.13 3.71 19.67
C TRP A 150 -2.22 4.98 20.51
N PRO A 151 -1.36 5.99 20.26
CA PRO A 151 -1.43 7.27 20.97
C PRO A 151 -2.51 8.22 20.42
N ILE A 152 -3.34 7.73 19.51
CA ILE A 152 -4.56 8.36 18.98
C ILE A 152 -5.68 7.33 19.00
N SER A 153 -6.93 7.79 19.08
CA SER A 153 -8.12 6.93 19.06
C SER A 153 -8.65 6.71 17.64
N TYR A 154 -9.53 5.71 17.47
CA TYR A 154 -10.29 5.54 16.23
C TYR A 154 -11.13 6.79 15.90
N GLU A 155 -11.75 7.42 16.90
CA GLU A 155 -12.58 8.62 16.72
C GLU A 155 -11.78 9.81 16.19
N ASP A 156 -10.48 9.94 16.54
CA ASP A 156 -9.59 10.94 15.98
C ASP A 156 -9.35 10.76 14.48
N LEU A 157 -9.62 9.56 13.94
CA LEU A 157 -9.36 9.22 12.55
C LEU A 157 -10.65 8.99 11.73
N ARG A 158 -11.77 8.72 12.38
CA ARG A 158 -13.04 8.36 11.73
C ARG A 158 -13.45 9.34 10.63
N GLY A 159 -13.48 10.63 10.94
CA GLY A 159 -13.84 11.65 9.95
C GLY A 159 -12.90 11.75 8.76
N TYR A 160 -11.63 11.38 8.94
CA TYR A 160 -10.66 11.33 7.85
C TYR A 160 -10.81 10.07 6.98
N TYR A 161 -11.22 8.93 7.56
CA TYR A 161 -11.64 7.77 6.78
C TYR A 161 -12.79 8.12 5.83
N GLU A 162 -13.84 8.76 6.35
CA GLU A 162 -15.02 9.17 5.58
C GLU A 162 -14.66 10.11 4.42
N GLN A 163 -13.75 11.09 4.66
CA GLN A 163 -13.28 12.00 3.63
C GLN A 163 -12.50 11.27 2.52
N VAL A 164 -11.55 10.41 2.90
CA VAL A 164 -10.72 9.68 1.93
C VAL A 164 -11.56 8.67 1.14
N GLU A 165 -12.53 7.99 1.76
CA GLU A 165 -13.46 7.10 1.06
C GLU A 165 -14.28 7.82 -0.02
N GLN A 166 -14.67 9.07 0.22
CA GLN A 166 -15.34 9.91 -0.77
C GLN A 166 -14.40 10.32 -1.91
N GLU A 167 -13.13 10.64 -1.61
CA GLU A 167 -12.11 10.98 -2.61
C GLU A 167 -11.73 9.79 -3.50
N LEU A 168 -11.83 8.57 -2.98
CA LEU A 168 -11.48 7.31 -3.67
C LEU A 168 -12.64 6.62 -4.38
N PRO A 169 -13.86 7.16 -4.45
CA PRO A 169 -15.18 6.58 -4.70
C PRO A 169 -15.29 5.10 -4.29
N VAL A 170 -15.20 4.85 -3.00
CA VAL A 170 -15.28 3.48 -2.47
C VAL A 170 -16.66 2.88 -2.72
N SER A 171 -16.67 1.69 -3.31
CA SER A 171 -17.85 0.89 -3.63
C SER A 171 -17.93 -0.32 -2.73
N GLY A 172 -19.11 -0.63 -2.18
CA GLY A 172 -19.29 -1.77 -1.28
C GLY A 172 -20.73 -1.97 -0.85
N GLN A 173 -20.97 -3.08 -0.17
CA GLN A 173 -22.22 -3.32 0.60
C GLN A 173 -22.11 -2.69 1.97
N ASP A 174 -23.23 -2.66 2.72
CA ASP A 174 -23.22 -2.31 4.14
C ASP A 174 -22.17 -3.15 4.87
N TRP A 175 -21.31 -2.47 5.63
CA TRP A 175 -20.17 -3.09 6.30
C TRP A 175 -20.48 -3.26 7.79
N PRO A 176 -20.64 -4.50 8.29
CA PRO A 176 -21.14 -4.72 9.65
C PRO A 176 -20.04 -4.82 10.72
N TRP A 177 -18.74 -4.85 10.31
CA TRP A 177 -17.63 -5.05 11.22
C TRP A 177 -16.95 -3.75 11.64
N GLY A 178 -16.27 -3.79 12.76
CA GLY A 178 -15.51 -2.67 13.30
C GLY A 178 -16.39 -1.49 13.67
N ASP A 179 -16.47 -0.49 12.82
CA ASP A 179 -17.41 0.64 12.87
C ASP A 179 -18.44 0.45 11.76
N PRO A 180 -19.65 -0.05 12.06
CA PRO A 180 -20.66 -0.36 11.03
C PRO A 180 -21.06 0.88 10.24
N HIS A 181 -20.96 0.81 8.91
CA HIS A 181 -21.25 1.93 8.01
C HIS A 181 -21.67 1.46 6.61
N THR A 182 -22.08 2.41 5.79
CA THR A 182 -22.45 2.20 4.38
C THR A 182 -21.52 3.01 3.48
N TYR A 183 -21.26 2.49 2.28
CA TYR A 183 -20.48 3.20 1.26
C TYR A 183 -21.35 4.03 0.33
N ALA A 184 -20.84 5.16 -0.15
CA ALA A 184 -21.57 6.06 -1.04
C ALA A 184 -21.88 5.43 -2.43
N HIS A 185 -21.12 4.42 -2.83
CA HIS A 185 -21.29 3.75 -4.10
C HIS A 185 -21.66 2.27 -3.90
N HIS A 186 -22.62 1.79 -4.70
CA HIS A 186 -23.06 0.41 -4.66
C HIS A 186 -21.91 -0.57 -4.97
N ALA A 187 -22.00 -1.76 -4.37
CA ALA A 187 -21.08 -2.85 -4.64
C ALA A 187 -21.06 -3.25 -6.11
N HIS A 188 -19.90 -3.71 -6.56
CA HIS A 188 -19.75 -4.31 -7.88
C HIS A 188 -20.48 -5.65 -8.00
N PRO A 189 -20.90 -6.06 -9.21
CA PRO A 189 -21.33 -7.43 -9.43
C PRO A 189 -20.15 -8.38 -9.18
N VAL A 190 -20.44 -9.56 -8.65
CA VAL A 190 -19.43 -10.60 -8.42
C VAL A 190 -19.24 -11.47 -9.65
N GLY A 191 -18.02 -11.90 -9.90
CA GLY A 191 -17.69 -12.94 -10.88
C GLY A 191 -17.71 -14.33 -10.24
N GLY A 192 -17.10 -15.30 -10.91
CA GLY A 192 -17.11 -16.69 -10.44
C GLY A 192 -16.35 -16.89 -9.14
N ASN A 193 -15.21 -16.21 -8.96
CA ASN A 193 -14.42 -16.32 -7.73
C ASN A 193 -15.18 -15.78 -6.51
N GLY A 194 -15.81 -14.62 -6.66
CA GLY A 194 -16.65 -14.04 -5.62
C GLY A 194 -17.88 -14.90 -5.30
N SER A 195 -18.52 -15.47 -6.31
CA SER A 195 -19.67 -16.39 -6.13
C SER A 195 -19.27 -17.64 -5.35
N VAL A 196 -18.15 -18.28 -5.68
CA VAL A 196 -17.62 -19.42 -4.93
C VAL A 196 -17.33 -19.06 -3.49
N PHE A 197 -16.67 -17.92 -3.25
CA PHE A 197 -16.35 -17.46 -1.90
C PHE A 197 -17.62 -17.23 -1.07
N LEU A 198 -18.61 -16.50 -1.62
CA LEU A 198 -19.84 -16.18 -0.91
C LEU A 198 -20.65 -17.44 -0.57
N SER A 199 -20.80 -18.38 -1.53
CA SER A 199 -21.50 -19.65 -1.27
C SER A 199 -20.75 -20.53 -0.28
N GLY A 200 -19.42 -20.57 -0.33
CA GLY A 200 -18.60 -21.29 0.65
C GLY A 200 -18.70 -20.71 2.05
N CYS A 201 -18.70 -19.38 2.16
CA CYS A 201 -18.90 -18.68 3.43
C CYS A 201 -20.31 -18.95 4.01
N GLU A 202 -21.36 -18.89 3.18
CA GLU A 202 -22.71 -19.24 3.58
C GLU A 202 -22.80 -20.68 4.10
N ALA A 203 -22.25 -21.64 3.36
CA ALA A 203 -22.24 -23.04 3.74
C ALA A 203 -21.43 -23.31 5.01
N ALA A 204 -20.38 -22.52 5.27
CA ALA A 204 -19.54 -22.61 6.47
C ALA A 204 -20.07 -21.76 7.64
N GLY A 205 -21.16 -21.01 7.49
CA GLY A 205 -21.71 -20.13 8.50
C GLY A 205 -20.85 -18.86 8.76
N VAL A 206 -20.06 -18.43 7.79
CA VAL A 206 -19.17 -17.26 7.87
C VAL A 206 -19.82 -16.06 7.17
N PRO A 207 -20.15 -14.98 7.85
CA PRO A 207 -20.63 -13.75 7.21
C PRO A 207 -19.63 -13.19 6.22
N ALA A 208 -20.09 -12.81 5.02
CA ALA A 208 -19.25 -12.20 3.99
C ALA A 208 -20.00 -11.06 3.26
N ARG A 209 -19.27 -10.15 2.63
CA ARG A 209 -19.79 -8.99 1.90
C ARG A 209 -19.00 -8.73 0.62
N VAL A 210 -19.62 -8.01 -0.32
CA VAL A 210 -18.97 -7.52 -1.54
C VAL A 210 -18.30 -6.18 -1.27
N GLY A 211 -17.03 -6.04 -1.60
CA GLY A 211 -16.20 -4.86 -1.34
C GLY A 211 -15.51 -4.92 0.04
N PRO A 212 -15.07 -3.77 0.60
CA PRO A 212 -15.03 -2.42 0.02
C PRO A 212 -13.86 -2.23 -0.95
N VAL A 213 -14.11 -1.62 -2.09
CA VAL A 213 -13.08 -1.38 -3.09
C VAL A 213 -13.07 0.06 -3.61
N ALA A 214 -11.90 0.67 -3.70
CA ALA A 214 -11.69 1.99 -4.29
C ALA A 214 -11.68 1.90 -5.82
N ILE A 215 -12.75 1.35 -6.39
CA ILE A 215 -12.93 1.12 -7.81
C ILE A 215 -14.29 1.70 -8.21
N ALA A 216 -14.31 2.60 -9.19
CA ALA A 216 -15.52 3.27 -9.61
C ALA A 216 -16.54 2.27 -10.17
N ASN A 217 -17.71 2.16 -9.53
CA ASN A 217 -18.88 1.44 -10.00
C ASN A 217 -19.94 2.45 -10.45
N GLY A 218 -19.88 2.85 -11.71
CA GLY A 218 -20.64 3.96 -12.25
C GLY A 218 -19.78 5.17 -12.56
N ARG A 219 -20.43 6.27 -12.96
CA ARG A 219 -19.75 7.51 -13.30
C ARG A 219 -19.33 8.25 -12.03
N PHE A 220 -18.05 8.55 -11.91
CA PHE A 220 -17.51 9.37 -10.84
C PHE A 220 -16.74 10.55 -11.42
N GLY A 221 -17.35 11.72 -11.40
CA GLY A 221 -16.82 12.90 -12.14
C GLY A 221 -16.62 12.55 -13.59
N ASN A 222 -15.39 12.68 -14.04
CA ASN A 222 -14.99 12.35 -15.43
C ASN A 222 -14.26 10.99 -15.54
N ARG A 223 -14.22 10.19 -14.47
CA ARG A 223 -13.57 8.86 -14.47
C ARG A 223 -14.50 7.79 -15.02
N SER A 224 -13.92 6.85 -15.76
CA SER A 224 -14.64 5.66 -16.24
C SER A 224 -15.01 4.73 -15.11
N HIS A 225 -16.12 4.00 -15.29
CA HIS A 225 -16.43 2.85 -14.46
C HIS A 225 -15.52 1.64 -14.80
N CYS A 226 -15.49 0.68 -13.89
CA CYS A 226 -14.73 -0.56 -14.10
C CYS A 226 -15.29 -1.36 -15.28
N ILE A 227 -14.42 -1.89 -16.12
CA ILE A 227 -14.77 -2.78 -17.25
C ILE A 227 -14.33 -4.22 -17.00
N TYR A 228 -14.08 -4.57 -15.75
CA TYR A 228 -13.83 -5.93 -15.23
C TYR A 228 -12.71 -6.70 -15.96
N ARG A 229 -11.56 -6.05 -16.19
CA ARG A 229 -10.41 -6.64 -16.89
C ARG A 229 -9.54 -7.57 -16.05
N GLY A 230 -9.67 -7.55 -14.72
CA GLY A 230 -8.85 -8.33 -13.80
C GLY A 230 -7.42 -7.80 -13.56
N PHE A 231 -7.00 -6.72 -14.23
CA PHE A 231 -5.64 -6.15 -14.15
C PHE A 231 -5.49 -5.07 -13.07
N CYS A 232 -6.17 -5.23 -11.92
CA CYS A 232 -6.11 -4.22 -10.84
C CYS A 232 -4.70 -4.07 -10.26
N GLN A 233 -3.96 -5.17 -10.11
CA GLN A 233 -2.61 -5.19 -9.53
C GLN A 233 -1.50 -4.85 -10.54
N GLN A 234 -1.81 -4.75 -11.83
CA GLN A 234 -0.87 -4.37 -12.90
C GLN A 234 -1.05 -2.92 -13.37
N GLY A 235 -1.68 -2.08 -12.54
CA GLY A 235 -2.10 -0.74 -12.92
C GLY A 235 -3.46 -0.73 -13.64
N CYS A 236 -4.27 0.28 -13.43
CA CYS A 236 -5.59 0.40 -14.05
C CYS A 236 -5.55 1.32 -15.26
N LYS A 237 -5.41 0.76 -16.45
CA LYS A 237 -5.32 1.54 -17.71
C LYS A 237 -6.52 2.47 -17.94
N VAL A 238 -7.72 2.07 -17.51
CA VAL A 238 -8.95 2.87 -17.67
C VAL A 238 -9.20 3.85 -16.53
N GLY A 239 -8.36 3.88 -15.50
CA GLY A 239 -8.49 4.82 -14.37
C GLY A 239 -9.68 4.57 -13.45
N ALA A 240 -10.39 3.43 -13.56
CA ALA A 240 -11.50 3.09 -12.68
C ALA A 240 -11.04 2.82 -11.24
N LYS A 241 -9.92 2.09 -11.07
CA LYS A 241 -9.31 1.89 -9.76
C LYS A 241 -8.61 3.17 -9.32
N ALA A 242 -9.00 3.71 -8.18
CA ALA A 242 -8.35 4.88 -7.59
C ALA A 242 -6.91 4.56 -7.18
N SER A 243 -6.02 5.50 -7.42
CA SER A 243 -4.67 5.56 -6.87
C SER A 243 -4.26 7.02 -6.76
N PRO A 244 -3.30 7.39 -5.91
CA PRO A 244 -2.85 8.77 -5.82
C PRO A 244 -2.43 9.38 -7.16
N LEU A 245 -1.89 8.57 -8.07
CA LEU A 245 -1.49 8.99 -9.42
C LEU A 245 -2.63 9.66 -10.21
N ILE A 246 -3.87 9.18 -10.03
CA ILE A 246 -5.05 9.64 -10.79
C ILE A 246 -6.07 10.40 -9.92
N THR A 247 -5.83 10.53 -8.63
CA THR A 247 -6.71 11.24 -7.69
C THR A 247 -6.01 12.46 -7.08
N HIS A 248 -5.13 12.26 -6.13
CA HIS A 248 -4.53 13.33 -5.32
C HIS A 248 -3.43 14.12 -6.06
N ILE A 249 -2.57 13.43 -6.82
CA ILE A 249 -1.46 14.08 -7.53
C ILE A 249 -1.93 15.07 -8.59
N PRO A 250 -2.88 14.75 -9.50
CA PRO A 250 -3.39 15.73 -10.46
C PRO A 250 -3.97 16.98 -9.79
N ASP A 251 -4.68 16.82 -8.69
CA ASP A 251 -5.24 17.92 -7.94
C ASP A 251 -4.15 18.77 -7.24
N ALA A 252 -3.12 18.13 -6.68
CA ALA A 252 -1.98 18.82 -6.09
C ALA A 252 -1.24 19.69 -7.14
N LEU A 253 -1.01 19.14 -8.34
CA LEU A 253 -0.38 19.87 -9.44
C LEU A 253 -1.21 21.07 -9.89
N ALA A 254 -2.53 20.91 -9.98
CA ALA A 254 -3.46 21.99 -10.31
C ALA A 254 -3.45 23.14 -9.27
N HIS A 255 -3.05 22.84 -8.02
CA HIS A 255 -2.90 23.82 -6.94
C HIS A 255 -1.43 24.27 -6.71
N GLY A 256 -0.55 24.03 -7.67
CA GLY A 256 0.81 24.61 -7.68
C GLY A 256 1.88 23.80 -6.96
N ALA A 257 1.63 22.54 -6.60
CA ALA A 257 2.69 21.66 -6.14
C ALA A 257 3.59 21.21 -7.30
N GLU A 258 4.87 20.93 -7.02
CA GLU A 258 5.79 20.26 -7.92
C GLU A 258 5.98 18.79 -7.51
N VAL A 259 6.00 17.86 -8.48
CA VAL A 259 6.38 16.45 -8.27
C VAL A 259 7.61 16.13 -9.10
N ARG A 260 8.72 15.80 -8.43
CA ARG A 260 9.99 15.40 -9.06
C ARG A 260 10.12 13.88 -9.04
N ALA A 261 9.74 13.25 -10.13
CA ALA A 261 9.98 11.83 -10.38
C ALA A 261 11.46 11.56 -10.72
N HIS A 262 11.89 10.28 -10.63
CA HIS A 262 13.29 9.86 -10.82
C HIS A 262 14.28 10.64 -9.95
N SER A 263 13.86 11.02 -8.75
CA SER A 263 14.62 11.86 -7.82
C SER A 263 14.73 11.15 -6.48
N HIS A 264 15.85 10.47 -6.26
CA HIS A 264 16.11 9.66 -5.06
C HIS A 264 16.65 10.53 -3.93
N VAL A 265 15.86 10.81 -2.91
CA VAL A 265 16.31 11.56 -1.73
C VAL A 265 17.31 10.71 -0.95
N SER A 266 18.49 11.29 -0.71
CA SER A 266 19.63 10.64 -0.06
C SER A 266 19.79 11.01 1.41
N ARG A 267 19.36 12.22 1.81
CA ARG A 267 19.50 12.73 3.17
C ARG A 267 18.49 13.83 3.46
N VAL A 268 17.99 13.89 4.69
CA VAL A 268 17.36 15.07 5.28
C VAL A 268 18.47 15.96 5.84
N LEU A 269 18.44 17.23 5.47
CA LEU A 269 19.39 18.25 5.95
C LEU A 269 18.85 18.89 7.22
N VAL A 270 19.73 19.03 8.22
CA VAL A 270 19.44 19.70 9.50
C VAL A 270 20.38 20.90 9.65
N ASP A 271 19.85 22.04 10.03
CA ASP A 271 20.63 23.22 10.38
C ASP A 271 21.31 23.01 11.74
N GLU A 272 22.63 22.92 11.76
CA GLU A 272 23.42 22.62 12.97
C GLU A 272 23.22 23.64 14.10
N ARG A 273 22.79 24.87 13.78
CA ARG A 273 22.60 25.92 14.77
C ARG A 273 21.24 25.84 15.45
N THR A 274 20.20 25.39 14.72
CA THR A 274 18.82 25.37 15.23
C THR A 274 18.34 23.95 15.56
N GLY A 275 18.99 22.92 15.02
CA GLY A 275 18.51 21.52 15.10
C GLY A 275 17.31 21.23 14.20
N ALA A 276 16.86 22.18 13.38
CA ALA A 276 15.68 22.07 12.54
C ALA A 276 16.01 21.49 11.15
N ALA A 277 15.13 20.70 10.57
CA ALA A 277 15.26 20.28 9.18
C ALA A 277 15.19 21.51 8.24
N CYS A 278 16.09 21.58 7.26
CA CYS A 278 16.21 22.73 6.35
C CYS A 278 16.15 22.34 4.87
N GLY A 279 15.79 21.10 4.56
CA GLY A 279 15.67 20.58 3.20
C GLY A 279 16.16 19.16 3.04
N VAL A 280 16.45 18.79 1.81
CA VAL A 280 16.96 17.44 1.46
C VAL A 280 18.08 17.52 0.43
N THR A 281 18.94 16.48 0.38
CA THR A 281 19.73 16.15 -0.81
C THR A 281 19.06 15.02 -1.58
N TYR A 282 19.23 14.99 -2.90
CA TYR A 282 18.65 13.98 -3.76
C TYR A 282 19.49 13.75 -5.01
N PHE A 283 19.48 12.52 -5.51
CA PHE A 283 20.10 12.16 -6.79
C PHE A 283 19.08 12.25 -7.92
N LYS A 284 19.47 12.91 -9.00
CA LYS A 284 18.78 12.91 -10.29
C LYS A 284 19.82 12.79 -11.41
N ASP A 285 19.57 11.86 -12.33
CA ASP A 285 20.47 11.59 -13.45
C ASP A 285 21.96 11.35 -13.03
N GLY A 286 22.14 10.74 -11.85
CA GLY A 286 23.46 10.44 -11.27
C GLY A 286 24.16 11.63 -10.58
N VAL A 287 23.55 12.81 -10.57
CA VAL A 287 24.07 14.01 -9.92
C VAL A 287 23.33 14.27 -8.62
N GLU A 288 24.07 14.62 -7.55
CA GLU A 288 23.47 15.05 -6.30
C GLU A 288 23.09 16.52 -6.36
N HIS A 289 21.86 16.80 -5.93
CA HIS A 289 21.25 18.12 -5.86
C HIS A 289 20.73 18.37 -4.45
N ARG A 290 20.32 19.63 -4.20
CA ARG A 290 19.72 20.05 -2.93
C ARG A 290 18.40 20.79 -3.18
N GLN A 291 17.43 20.65 -2.26
CA GLN A 291 16.24 21.48 -2.18
C GLN A 291 16.08 22.00 -0.76
N ARG A 292 15.96 23.31 -0.61
CA ARG A 292 15.70 23.97 0.68
C ARG A 292 14.21 23.92 1.00
N ALA A 293 13.89 23.81 2.29
CA ALA A 293 12.52 23.82 2.78
C ALA A 293 12.44 24.29 4.23
N ARG A 294 11.30 24.86 4.62
CA ARG A 294 10.98 25.20 6.02
C ARG A 294 10.60 23.99 6.84
N ALA A 295 10.07 22.95 6.20
CA ALA A 295 9.72 21.68 6.82
C ALA A 295 9.95 20.51 5.85
N VAL A 296 10.15 19.30 6.39
CA VAL A 296 10.31 18.07 5.63
C VAL A 296 9.33 17.03 6.15
N ALA A 297 8.57 16.40 5.27
CA ALA A 297 7.73 15.25 5.56
C ALA A 297 8.24 14.00 4.81
N VAL A 298 8.58 12.96 5.55
CA VAL A 298 9.03 11.68 4.99
C VAL A 298 7.83 10.74 4.85
N ALA A 299 7.66 10.19 3.65
CA ALA A 299 6.60 9.27 3.27
C ALA A 299 7.16 8.15 2.37
N GLY A 300 8.36 7.66 2.71
CA GLY A 300 9.17 6.77 1.89
C GLY A 300 8.86 5.28 2.08
N TYR A 301 7.83 4.90 2.85
CA TYR A 301 7.50 3.51 3.16
C TYR A 301 8.34 2.89 4.28
N SER A 302 7.84 1.83 4.90
CA SER A 302 8.38 1.20 6.12
C SER A 302 9.82 0.67 6.06
N ILE A 303 10.40 0.58 4.87
CA ILE A 303 11.81 0.24 4.69
C ILE A 303 12.64 1.50 4.40
N GLU A 304 12.22 2.32 3.44
CA GLU A 304 13.02 3.46 3.00
C GLU A 304 12.92 4.67 3.94
N THR A 305 11.81 4.83 4.71
CA THR A 305 11.72 5.87 5.73
C THR A 305 12.73 5.68 6.85
N PRO A 306 12.81 4.53 7.54
CA PRO A 306 13.88 4.30 8.52
C PRO A 306 15.28 4.38 7.89
N ARG A 307 15.47 3.82 6.68
CA ARG A 307 16.75 3.92 5.98
C ARG A 307 17.19 5.37 5.78
N LEU A 308 16.29 6.23 5.29
CA LEU A 308 16.58 7.64 5.05
C LEU A 308 16.93 8.37 6.35
N LEU A 309 16.18 8.15 7.42
CA LEU A 309 16.43 8.78 8.71
C LEU A 309 17.76 8.31 9.33
N LEU A 310 18.13 7.03 9.18
CA LEU A 310 19.45 6.49 9.57
C LEU A 310 20.58 7.12 8.73
N LEU A 311 20.41 7.26 7.42
CA LEU A 311 21.39 7.91 6.52
C LEU A 311 21.54 9.42 6.80
N SER A 312 20.57 10.00 7.48
CA SER A 312 20.55 11.44 7.82
C SER A 312 21.20 11.76 9.17
N ALA A 313 22.04 10.86 9.70
CA ALA A 313 22.79 11.07 10.92
C ALA A 313 23.55 12.41 10.90
N THR A 314 23.57 13.09 12.04
CA THR A 314 24.27 14.36 12.27
C THR A 314 25.16 14.24 13.51
N ARG A 315 25.89 15.33 13.83
CA ARG A 315 26.66 15.37 15.08
C ARG A 315 25.81 15.20 16.33
N ASP A 316 24.62 15.81 16.32
CA ASP A 316 23.71 15.80 17.48
C ASP A 316 22.80 14.57 17.49
N HIS A 317 22.64 13.90 16.35
CA HIS A 317 21.90 12.65 16.17
C HIS A 317 22.77 11.61 15.45
N PRO A 318 23.82 11.07 16.12
CA PRO A 318 24.83 10.22 15.46
C PRO A 318 24.29 8.86 14.95
N ASP A 319 23.19 8.38 15.53
CA ASP A 319 22.55 7.11 15.19
C ASP A 319 21.34 7.27 14.25
N GLY A 320 21.13 8.47 13.69
CA GLY A 320 20.01 8.81 12.80
C GLY A 320 18.99 9.74 13.45
N LEU A 321 18.22 10.47 12.62
CA LEU A 321 17.20 11.41 13.10
C LEU A 321 16.05 10.67 13.76
N GLY A 322 15.70 11.06 15.00
CA GLY A 322 14.67 10.44 15.80
C GLY A 322 15.06 9.09 16.41
N ASN A 323 16.36 8.80 16.49
CA ASN A 323 16.89 7.51 16.99
C ASN A 323 17.66 7.61 18.31
N ASP A 324 17.53 8.66 19.07
CA ASP A 324 18.25 8.89 20.33
C ASP A 324 17.97 7.80 21.39
N HIS A 325 16.92 6.99 21.18
CA HIS A 325 16.50 5.89 22.06
C HIS A 325 16.50 4.52 21.35
N ASP A 326 17.19 4.36 20.23
CA ASP A 326 17.27 3.12 19.44
C ASP A 326 15.88 2.54 19.07
N GLN A 327 14.92 3.43 18.72
CA GLN A 327 13.57 3.04 18.30
C GLN A 327 13.40 3.02 16.79
N LEU A 328 14.24 3.76 16.05
CA LEU A 328 14.17 3.84 14.60
C LEU A 328 14.50 2.48 13.96
N GLY A 329 13.68 2.09 13.02
CA GLY A 329 13.75 0.81 12.33
C GLY A 329 13.06 -0.34 13.07
N ARG A 330 12.84 -0.28 14.39
CA ARG A 330 12.27 -1.36 15.20
C ARG A 330 10.77 -1.56 14.98
N TYR A 331 10.28 -2.73 15.39
CA TYR A 331 8.87 -3.12 15.25
C TYR A 331 8.37 -3.08 13.82
N LEU A 332 9.24 -3.46 12.87
CA LEU A 332 8.81 -3.72 11.51
C LEU A 332 7.78 -4.86 11.52
N MET A 333 6.66 -4.65 10.88
CA MET A 333 5.57 -5.62 10.79
C MET A 333 5.26 -5.95 9.33
N VAL A 334 4.78 -7.16 9.12
CA VAL A 334 4.22 -7.62 7.84
C VAL A 334 2.99 -8.46 8.14
N GLN A 335 1.96 -8.42 7.32
CA GLN A 335 0.83 -9.36 7.49
C GLN A 335 1.19 -10.72 6.92
N GLY A 336 0.83 -11.78 7.64
CA GLY A 336 0.75 -13.11 7.08
C GLY A 336 -0.36 -13.13 6.04
N ALA A 337 -0.01 -13.42 4.79
CA ALA A 337 -0.94 -13.37 3.66
C ALA A 337 -1.01 -14.72 2.90
N PRO A 338 -1.30 -15.85 3.60
CA PRO A 338 -1.45 -17.13 2.92
C PRO A 338 -2.60 -17.02 1.91
N GLN A 339 -2.46 -17.75 0.81
CA GLN A 339 -3.49 -17.88 -0.22
C GLN A 339 -3.79 -19.34 -0.46
N THR A 340 -5.06 -19.70 -0.41
CA THR A 340 -5.53 -21.07 -0.70
C THR A 340 -6.41 -21.03 -1.94
N ALA A 341 -6.09 -21.87 -2.90
CA ALA A 341 -6.89 -22.09 -4.10
C ALA A 341 -7.58 -23.46 -4.03
N GLY A 342 -8.81 -23.52 -4.53
CA GLY A 342 -9.60 -24.75 -4.66
C GLY A 342 -9.96 -25.00 -6.12
N ARG A 343 -9.88 -26.26 -6.56
CA ARG A 343 -10.32 -26.71 -7.88
C ARG A 343 -11.78 -27.18 -7.82
N PHE A 344 -12.56 -26.74 -8.79
CA PHE A 344 -13.98 -27.03 -8.91
C PHE A 344 -14.27 -27.76 -10.23
N ARG A 345 -15.39 -28.51 -10.27
CA ARG A 345 -15.86 -29.17 -11.48
C ARG A 345 -16.26 -28.19 -12.56
N ASP A 346 -16.95 -27.11 -12.17
CA ASP A 346 -17.43 -26.09 -13.08
C ASP A 346 -16.37 -24.99 -13.27
N GLU A 347 -16.43 -24.24 -14.39
CA GLU A 347 -15.55 -23.14 -14.67
C GLU A 347 -15.83 -21.96 -13.73
N VAL A 348 -14.82 -21.49 -12.99
CA VAL A 348 -14.86 -20.34 -12.07
C VAL A 348 -14.33 -19.07 -12.73
N ARG A 349 -13.23 -19.19 -13.47
CA ARG A 349 -12.58 -18.06 -14.16
C ARG A 349 -12.17 -16.93 -13.19
N MET A 350 -11.43 -17.25 -12.13
CA MET A 350 -11.03 -16.34 -11.06
C MET A 350 -10.29 -15.05 -11.52
N TYR A 351 -9.83 -15.01 -12.76
CA TYR A 351 -9.15 -13.86 -13.36
C TYR A 351 -10.10 -12.79 -13.93
N LYS A 352 -11.40 -13.06 -13.98
CA LYS A 352 -12.43 -12.13 -14.44
C LYS A 352 -13.05 -11.42 -13.25
N ALA A 353 -13.32 -10.15 -13.36
CA ALA A 353 -13.86 -9.20 -12.42
C ALA A 353 -12.78 -8.28 -11.81
N GLN A 354 -13.17 -7.43 -10.88
CA GLN A 354 -12.21 -6.69 -10.05
C GLN A 354 -11.61 -7.64 -8.99
N VAL A 355 -10.47 -7.27 -8.44
CA VAL A 355 -9.82 -8.03 -7.36
C VAL A 355 -9.62 -7.08 -6.17
N PRO A 356 -10.12 -7.40 -4.95
CA PRO A 356 -11.00 -8.52 -4.59
C PRO A 356 -12.46 -8.25 -4.95
N GLU A 357 -13.26 -9.32 -5.07
CA GLU A 357 -14.69 -9.24 -5.31
C GLU A 357 -15.49 -9.19 -4.01
N ALA A 358 -15.14 -10.09 -3.08
CA ALA A 358 -15.81 -10.24 -1.79
C ALA A 358 -14.80 -10.52 -0.68
N SER A 359 -15.21 -10.27 0.56
CA SER A 359 -14.37 -10.36 1.76
C SER A 359 -15.19 -10.66 3.01
N SER A 360 -14.49 -11.04 4.08
CA SER A 360 -15.05 -11.26 5.41
C SER A 360 -14.07 -10.82 6.49
N GLU A 361 -14.57 -10.11 7.50
CA GLU A 361 -13.84 -9.77 8.71
C GLU A 361 -14.37 -10.54 9.93
N HIS A 362 -15.03 -11.68 9.69
CA HIS A 362 -15.59 -12.52 10.77
C HIS A 362 -14.53 -12.97 11.79
N PHE A 363 -13.30 -13.19 11.35
CA PHE A 363 -12.19 -13.66 12.16
C PHE A 363 -11.23 -12.55 12.58
N TYR A 364 -11.65 -11.29 12.51
CA TYR A 364 -10.79 -10.12 12.72
C TYR A 364 -10.33 -9.98 14.17
N GLU A 365 -11.25 -10.16 15.11
CA GLU A 365 -10.99 -9.97 16.55
C GLU A 365 -10.30 -11.19 17.17
N THR A 366 -9.62 -10.99 18.28
CA THR A 366 -9.05 -12.09 19.08
C THR A 366 -10.16 -13.03 19.55
N ASP A 367 -10.07 -14.31 19.22
CA ASP A 367 -10.91 -15.35 19.80
C ASP A 367 -10.40 -15.68 21.20
N PRO A 368 -11.18 -15.48 22.28
CA PRO A 368 -10.77 -15.76 23.64
C PRO A 368 -10.42 -17.25 23.89
N ALA A 369 -10.97 -18.16 23.08
CA ALA A 369 -10.73 -19.60 23.18
C ALA A 369 -9.45 -20.06 22.45
N ALA A 370 -8.89 -19.19 21.58
CA ALA A 370 -7.70 -19.53 20.81
C ALA A 370 -6.41 -19.40 21.64
N ALA A 371 -5.42 -20.22 21.29
CA ALA A 371 -4.08 -20.15 21.89
C ALA A 371 -3.20 -19.02 21.32
N TYR A 372 -3.72 -18.27 20.34
CA TYR A 372 -3.07 -17.13 19.73
C TYR A 372 -3.88 -15.85 19.97
N LYS A 373 -3.26 -14.69 19.74
CA LYS A 373 -3.87 -13.37 19.83
C LYS A 373 -3.96 -12.73 18.46
N ARG A 374 -4.89 -11.79 18.31
CA ARG A 374 -5.29 -11.10 17.09
C ARG A 374 -5.99 -12.03 16.11
N GLY A 375 -6.34 -11.56 14.94
CA GLY A 375 -7.15 -12.28 13.99
C GLY A 375 -6.73 -12.04 12.53
N TRP A 376 -7.64 -12.33 11.62
CA TRP A 376 -7.43 -12.15 10.17
C TRP A 376 -8.71 -11.76 9.46
N SER A 377 -8.55 -11.06 8.36
CA SER A 377 -9.61 -10.89 7.36
C SER A 377 -9.41 -11.86 6.19
N LEU A 378 -10.48 -12.12 5.45
CA LEU A 378 -10.49 -12.93 4.24
C LEU A 378 -10.90 -12.08 3.04
N GLN A 379 -10.30 -12.31 1.89
CA GLN A 379 -10.67 -11.68 0.63
C GLN A 379 -10.49 -12.63 -0.54
N THR A 380 -11.29 -12.47 -1.59
CA THR A 380 -11.00 -13.17 -2.83
C THR A 380 -9.73 -12.62 -3.46
N VAL A 381 -8.92 -13.51 -4.02
CA VAL A 381 -7.74 -13.18 -4.83
C VAL A 381 -7.81 -13.92 -6.14
N GLY A 382 -7.37 -13.30 -7.23
CA GLY A 382 -7.46 -13.89 -8.57
C GLY A 382 -6.11 -13.79 -9.27
N PRO A 383 -5.14 -14.68 -8.95
CA PRO A 383 -3.86 -14.67 -9.63
C PRO A 383 -4.07 -14.85 -11.13
N LEU A 384 -3.43 -13.99 -11.92
CA LEU A 384 -3.40 -14.08 -13.36
C LEU A 384 -2.54 -15.28 -13.82
N PRO A 385 -2.61 -15.72 -15.08
CA PRO A 385 -1.98 -16.98 -15.52
C PRO A 385 -0.48 -17.08 -15.25
N VAL A 386 0.30 -16.02 -15.37
CA VAL A 386 1.75 -16.07 -15.09
C VAL A 386 1.99 -16.27 -13.60
N THR A 387 1.37 -15.46 -12.73
CA THR A 387 1.45 -15.62 -11.27
C THR A 387 0.94 -17.00 -10.85
N TRP A 388 -0.14 -17.52 -11.47
CA TRP A 388 -0.63 -18.86 -11.20
C TRP A 388 0.41 -19.92 -11.54
N SER A 389 1.07 -19.81 -12.71
CA SER A 389 2.12 -20.76 -13.09
C SER A 389 3.32 -20.73 -12.11
N GLU A 390 3.67 -19.57 -11.58
CA GLU A 390 4.69 -19.43 -10.55
C GLU A 390 4.27 -20.11 -9.24
N HIS A 391 3.00 -19.98 -8.83
CA HIS A 391 2.47 -20.66 -7.65
C HIS A 391 2.52 -22.19 -7.80
N VAL A 392 2.09 -22.72 -8.95
CA VAL A 392 2.12 -24.15 -9.26
C VAL A 392 3.56 -24.67 -9.30
N ALA A 393 4.46 -23.91 -9.94
CA ALA A 393 5.87 -24.27 -10.00
C ALA A 393 6.55 -24.27 -8.62
N ALA A 394 6.19 -23.35 -7.74
CA ALA A 394 6.69 -23.29 -6.36
C ALA A 394 6.27 -24.51 -5.51
N GLN A 395 5.18 -25.20 -5.90
CA GLN A 395 4.76 -26.49 -5.30
C GLN A 395 5.51 -27.69 -5.89
N GLY A 396 6.49 -27.47 -6.77
CA GLY A 396 7.30 -28.53 -7.38
C GLY A 396 6.72 -29.13 -8.67
N HIS A 397 5.67 -28.54 -9.22
CA HIS A 397 5.05 -29.04 -10.47
C HIS A 397 5.74 -28.42 -11.70
N TRP A 398 6.44 -29.24 -12.48
CA TRP A 398 7.14 -28.83 -13.70
C TRP A 398 6.78 -29.73 -14.89
N GLY A 399 6.98 -29.22 -16.11
CA GLY A 399 6.76 -29.98 -17.34
C GLY A 399 5.29 -30.37 -17.57
N ALA A 400 4.97 -31.67 -17.63
CA ALA A 400 3.64 -32.16 -17.89
C ALA A 400 2.64 -31.81 -16.76
N PRO A 401 2.96 -32.00 -15.46
CA PRO A 401 2.08 -31.57 -14.38
C PRO A 401 1.75 -30.07 -14.42
N LEU A 402 2.72 -29.19 -14.65
CA LEU A 402 2.47 -27.75 -14.78
C LEU A 402 1.47 -27.46 -15.92
N ARG A 403 1.61 -28.14 -17.07
CA ARG A 403 0.68 -27.96 -18.20
C ARG A 403 -0.75 -28.39 -17.86
N GLU A 404 -0.93 -29.43 -17.04
CA GLU A 404 -2.25 -29.87 -16.57
C GLU A 404 -2.89 -28.81 -15.69
N TYR A 405 -2.19 -28.30 -14.68
CA TYR A 405 -2.68 -27.19 -13.85
C TYR A 405 -3.03 -25.94 -14.69
N MET A 406 -2.26 -25.65 -15.74
CA MET A 406 -2.55 -24.51 -16.63
C MET A 406 -3.76 -24.75 -17.52
N ARG A 407 -4.07 -26.00 -17.92
CA ARG A 407 -5.33 -26.33 -18.62
C ARG A 407 -6.54 -26.16 -17.71
N ASP A 408 -6.41 -26.56 -16.45
CA ASP A 408 -7.46 -26.52 -15.44
C ASP A 408 -7.58 -25.15 -14.78
N TYR A 409 -6.75 -24.16 -15.15
CA TYR A 409 -6.70 -22.83 -14.54
C TYR A 409 -8.07 -22.16 -14.43
N VAL A 410 -8.95 -22.35 -15.42
CA VAL A 410 -10.30 -21.78 -15.43
C VAL A 410 -11.24 -22.38 -14.36
N HIS A 411 -10.88 -23.51 -13.78
CA HIS A 411 -11.65 -24.22 -12.76
C HIS A 411 -11.24 -23.87 -11.32
N TRP A 412 -10.26 -23.01 -11.12
CA TRP A 412 -9.78 -22.65 -9.80
C TRP A 412 -10.43 -21.38 -9.27
N ALA A 413 -10.75 -21.38 -7.95
CA ALA A 413 -11.07 -20.21 -7.16
C ALA A 413 -9.96 -20.00 -6.12
N SER A 414 -9.75 -18.77 -5.66
CA SER A 414 -8.70 -18.48 -4.68
C SER A 414 -9.14 -17.45 -3.65
N ILE A 415 -8.80 -17.74 -2.38
CA ILE A 415 -9.02 -16.88 -1.20
C ILE A 415 -7.66 -16.52 -0.62
N GLY A 416 -7.49 -15.30 -0.17
CA GLY A 416 -6.34 -14.85 0.62
C GLY A 416 -6.78 -14.42 2.01
N ALA A 417 -5.95 -14.67 3.00
CA ALA A 417 -6.11 -14.11 4.33
C ALA A 417 -5.13 -12.96 4.55
N LEU A 418 -5.45 -12.07 5.48
CA LEU A 418 -4.55 -11.04 6.02
C LEU A 418 -4.53 -11.20 7.54
N ALA A 419 -3.54 -11.93 8.02
CA ALA A 419 -3.34 -12.20 9.44
C ALA A 419 -2.47 -11.11 10.08
N GLU A 420 -2.93 -10.51 11.17
CA GLU A 420 -2.19 -9.50 11.92
C GLU A 420 -1.06 -10.13 12.72
N LEU A 421 0.18 -9.94 12.28
CA LEU A 421 1.35 -10.41 13.00
C LEU A 421 1.80 -9.38 14.05
N LEU A 422 2.34 -9.87 15.17
CA LEU A 422 2.66 -9.03 16.32
C LEU A 422 3.92 -8.19 16.10
N PRO A 423 3.97 -6.94 16.61
CA PRO A 423 5.18 -6.13 16.60
C PRO A 423 6.25 -6.76 17.52
N GLN A 424 7.37 -7.19 16.92
CA GLN A 424 8.51 -7.74 17.64
C GLN A 424 9.64 -6.71 17.68
N HIS A 425 10.25 -6.51 18.87
CA HIS A 425 11.38 -5.57 19.03
C HIS A 425 12.58 -5.91 18.14
N GLY A 426 12.83 -7.20 17.90
CA GLY A 426 13.92 -7.70 17.06
C GLY A 426 13.68 -7.57 15.55
N ASN A 427 12.43 -7.41 15.12
CA ASN A 427 12.10 -7.18 13.74
C ASN A 427 12.38 -5.70 13.39
N ARG A 428 13.42 -5.46 12.59
CA ARG A 428 13.91 -4.09 12.38
C ARG A 428 14.56 -3.85 11.03
N VAL A 429 14.57 -2.58 10.64
CA VAL A 429 15.36 -2.05 9.53
C VAL A 429 16.65 -1.43 10.07
N THR A 430 17.78 -1.76 9.45
CA THR A 430 19.09 -1.16 9.70
C THR A 430 19.77 -0.85 8.36
N LEU A 431 21.00 -0.31 8.40
CA LEU A 431 21.83 -0.13 7.21
C LEU A 431 22.72 -1.36 7.02
N ALA A 432 22.84 -1.84 5.77
CA ALA A 432 23.77 -2.89 5.38
C ALA A 432 25.14 -2.31 4.95
N GLU A 433 26.14 -3.16 4.79
CA GLU A 433 27.45 -2.78 4.20
C GLU A 433 27.33 -2.60 2.69
N GLU A 434 26.42 -3.35 2.06
CA GLU A 434 26.15 -3.28 0.64
C GLU A 434 25.60 -1.91 0.26
N LYS A 435 25.96 -1.45 -0.94
CA LYS A 435 25.62 -0.13 -1.44
C LYS A 435 24.73 -0.21 -2.67
N ASP A 436 23.83 0.77 -2.77
CA ASP A 436 23.04 0.98 -3.97
C ASP A 436 23.85 1.65 -5.10
N ARG A 437 23.19 1.91 -6.23
CA ARG A 437 23.80 2.59 -7.39
C ARG A 437 24.31 4.01 -7.12
N HIS A 438 23.90 4.62 -6.02
CA HIS A 438 24.34 5.95 -5.58
C HIS A 438 25.47 5.89 -4.54
N GLY A 439 25.94 4.67 -4.21
CA GLY A 439 26.97 4.46 -3.19
C GLY A 439 26.46 4.56 -1.75
N LEU A 440 25.15 4.59 -1.53
CA LEU A 440 24.53 4.65 -0.21
C LEU A 440 24.30 3.25 0.35
N PRO A 441 24.51 2.99 1.66
CA PRO A 441 24.13 1.76 2.32
C PRO A 441 22.68 1.36 2.00
N VAL A 442 22.44 0.11 1.58
CA VAL A 442 21.08 -0.39 1.34
C VAL A 442 20.40 -0.75 2.66
N ALA A 443 19.07 -0.85 2.64
CA ALA A 443 18.33 -1.32 3.80
C ALA A 443 18.63 -2.81 4.07
N ARG A 444 18.92 -3.13 5.32
CA ARG A 444 18.87 -4.48 5.87
C ARG A 444 17.64 -4.57 6.77
N PHE A 445 16.84 -5.60 6.61
CA PHE A 445 15.77 -5.88 7.56
C PHE A 445 15.88 -7.30 8.10
N ASP A 446 15.91 -7.39 9.42
CA ASP A 446 15.85 -8.63 10.15
C ASP A 446 14.38 -8.86 10.53
N TYR A 447 13.82 -10.00 10.11
CA TYR A 447 12.43 -10.35 10.35
C TYR A 447 12.28 -11.82 10.66
N SER A 448 11.57 -12.14 11.74
CA SER A 448 11.27 -13.51 12.14
C SER A 448 9.86 -13.60 12.71
N LEU A 449 9.20 -14.74 12.50
CA LEU A 449 7.88 -15.03 13.02
C LEU A 449 7.97 -15.59 14.44
N CYS A 450 7.17 -15.06 15.37
CA CYS A 450 7.00 -15.68 16.69
C CYS A 450 5.99 -16.84 16.63
N ASP A 451 5.84 -17.59 17.73
CA ASP A 451 4.93 -18.74 17.79
C ASP A 451 3.46 -18.32 17.61
N ASN A 452 3.08 -17.14 18.12
CA ASN A 452 1.77 -16.56 17.90
C ASN A 452 1.50 -16.37 16.41
N ASP A 453 2.43 -15.77 15.68
CA ASP A 453 2.32 -15.49 14.25
C ASP A 453 2.15 -16.80 13.45
N LYS A 454 2.97 -17.81 13.76
CA LYS A 454 2.89 -19.13 13.13
C LYS A 454 1.56 -19.83 13.40
N ALA A 455 1.02 -19.72 14.63
CA ALA A 455 -0.28 -20.29 14.98
C ALA A 455 -1.42 -19.56 14.27
N LEU A 456 -1.38 -18.23 14.22
CA LEU A 456 -2.37 -17.39 13.57
C LEU A 456 -2.44 -17.67 12.05
N ILE A 457 -1.28 -17.75 11.36
CA ILE A 457 -1.21 -18.09 9.94
C ILE A 457 -1.82 -19.47 9.66
N ARG A 458 -1.54 -20.47 10.52
CA ARG A 458 -2.16 -21.81 10.37
C ARG A 458 -3.68 -21.76 10.51
N ALA A 459 -4.20 -21.03 11.50
CA ALA A 459 -5.64 -20.89 11.72
C ALA A 459 -6.32 -20.18 10.53
N ALA A 460 -5.71 -19.11 10.02
CA ALA A 460 -6.19 -18.40 8.83
C ALA A 460 -6.21 -19.32 7.58
N THR A 461 -5.17 -20.12 7.39
CA THR A 461 -5.11 -21.11 6.31
C THR A 461 -6.25 -22.13 6.42
N GLN A 462 -6.44 -22.70 7.62
CA GLN A 462 -7.50 -23.67 7.87
C GLN A 462 -8.90 -23.10 7.60
N SER A 463 -9.14 -21.83 7.96
CA SER A 463 -10.43 -21.17 7.68
C SER A 463 -10.71 -21.09 6.18
N MET A 464 -9.71 -20.76 5.35
CA MET A 464 -9.83 -20.72 3.90
C MET A 464 -10.10 -22.11 3.30
N GLU A 465 -9.38 -23.14 3.79
CA GLU A 465 -9.59 -24.51 3.36
C GLU A 465 -11.01 -25.00 3.66
N ASN A 466 -11.51 -24.69 4.87
CA ASN A 466 -12.88 -25.05 5.27
C ASN A 466 -13.94 -24.40 4.37
N ILE A 467 -13.77 -23.11 4.05
CA ILE A 467 -14.69 -22.37 3.17
C ILE A 467 -14.66 -22.96 1.75
N LEU A 468 -13.48 -23.22 1.18
CA LEU A 468 -13.37 -23.79 -0.17
C LEU A 468 -13.95 -25.20 -0.24
N ARG A 469 -13.71 -26.05 0.78
CA ARG A 469 -14.33 -27.38 0.87
C ARG A 469 -15.85 -27.31 0.99
N ALA A 470 -16.36 -26.38 1.80
CA ALA A 470 -17.79 -26.15 1.94
C ALA A 470 -18.44 -25.67 0.62
N ALA A 471 -17.67 -24.93 -0.21
CA ALA A 471 -18.07 -24.56 -1.56
C ALA A 471 -18.00 -25.73 -2.58
N GLY A 472 -17.46 -26.89 -2.22
CA GLY A 472 -17.34 -28.07 -3.08
C GLY A 472 -16.00 -28.21 -3.81
N ALA A 473 -14.92 -27.62 -3.29
CA ALA A 473 -13.58 -27.81 -3.87
C ALA A 473 -13.12 -29.27 -3.76
N GLU A 474 -12.67 -29.86 -4.88
CA GLU A 474 -12.17 -31.21 -4.99
C GLU A 474 -10.68 -31.34 -4.60
N GLU A 475 -9.91 -30.29 -4.86
CA GLU A 475 -8.48 -30.22 -4.61
C GLU A 475 -8.15 -28.84 -4.01
N LEU A 476 -7.16 -28.76 -3.10
CA LEU A 476 -6.69 -27.52 -2.50
C LEU A 476 -5.19 -27.36 -2.72
N MET A 477 -4.76 -26.13 -2.95
CA MET A 477 -3.35 -25.72 -3.00
C MET A 477 -3.16 -24.44 -2.21
N THR A 478 -2.25 -24.46 -1.22
CA THR A 478 -1.93 -23.30 -0.40
C THR A 478 -0.50 -22.83 -0.64
N ILE A 479 -0.33 -21.52 -0.77
CA ILE A 479 0.97 -20.85 -0.81
C ILE A 479 1.10 -19.89 0.37
N GLN A 480 2.31 -19.82 0.94
CA GLN A 480 2.63 -18.84 1.96
C GLN A 480 3.11 -17.54 1.31
N ARG A 481 2.51 -16.44 1.70
CA ARG A 481 2.89 -15.08 1.26
C ARG A 481 2.86 -14.14 2.45
N PHE A 482 3.52 -12.99 2.25
CA PHE A 482 3.51 -11.88 3.19
C PHE A 482 3.18 -10.59 2.42
N ALA A 483 2.51 -9.67 3.09
CA ALA A 483 2.08 -8.41 2.48
C ALA A 483 2.12 -7.26 3.49
N HIS A 484 1.99 -6.03 2.99
CA HIS A 484 1.72 -4.83 3.79
C HIS A 484 2.74 -4.58 4.91
N LEU A 485 4.00 -4.27 4.54
CA LEU A 485 4.98 -3.83 5.54
C LEU A 485 4.57 -2.48 6.14
N VAL A 486 4.52 -2.44 7.47
CA VAL A 486 4.27 -1.24 8.28
C VAL A 486 5.20 -1.23 9.50
N GLY A 487 5.23 -0.13 10.25
CA GLY A 487 6.15 0.02 11.37
C GLY A 487 7.57 0.43 10.93
N GLY A 488 8.48 0.55 11.89
CA GLY A 488 9.85 1.03 11.68
C GLY A 488 10.09 2.49 12.08
N ALA A 489 9.02 3.29 12.25
CA ALA A 489 9.09 4.65 12.81
C ALA A 489 7.88 4.91 13.72
N ARG A 490 7.59 3.98 14.60
CA ARG A 490 6.37 3.88 15.40
C ARG A 490 5.98 5.19 16.09
N MET A 491 4.69 5.53 15.99
CA MET A 491 4.09 6.66 16.71
C MET A 491 3.94 6.32 18.21
N ALA A 492 4.30 7.27 19.08
CA ALA A 492 4.21 7.10 20.54
C ALA A 492 4.02 8.46 21.23
N HIS A 493 3.61 8.44 22.50
CA HIS A 493 3.53 9.66 23.30
C HIS A 493 4.90 10.20 23.72
N ARG A 494 5.94 9.36 23.77
CA ARG A 494 7.27 9.71 24.31
C ARG A 494 8.37 9.12 23.44
N ALA A 495 9.46 9.85 23.31
CA ALA A 495 10.63 9.44 22.53
C ALA A 495 11.20 8.04 22.87
N PRO A 496 11.29 7.59 24.16
CA PRO A 496 11.76 6.22 24.47
C PRO A 496 10.85 5.10 23.94
N ASP A 497 9.60 5.41 23.58
CA ASP A 497 8.61 4.43 23.17
C ASP A 497 8.39 4.41 21.63
N GLY A 498 8.96 5.38 20.90
CA GLY A 498 8.78 5.47 19.46
C GLY A 498 9.64 6.53 18.78
N VAL A 499 9.31 6.85 17.54
CA VAL A 499 10.08 7.76 16.67
C VAL A 499 9.33 9.07 16.41
N VAL A 500 8.00 9.03 16.34
CA VAL A 500 7.16 10.22 16.08
C VAL A 500 6.09 10.40 17.15
N ASP A 501 5.74 11.67 17.40
CA ASP A 501 4.67 12.04 18.31
C ASP A 501 3.27 11.92 17.64
N PRO A 502 2.14 12.07 18.39
CA PRO A 502 0.78 12.03 17.83
C PRO A 502 0.47 13.15 16.82
N SER A 503 1.35 14.14 16.68
CA SER A 503 1.30 15.22 15.67
C SER A 503 2.20 14.92 14.47
N TYR A 504 2.68 13.66 14.34
CA TYR A 504 3.54 13.14 13.26
C TYR A 504 4.98 13.68 13.27
N ARG A 505 5.39 14.47 14.25
CA ARG A 505 6.70 15.06 14.36
C ARG A 505 7.72 14.04 14.85
N VAL A 506 8.89 14.01 14.22
CA VAL A 506 10.02 13.20 14.67
C VAL A 506 10.56 13.76 15.98
N PHE A 507 10.71 12.92 17.00
CA PHE A 507 11.29 13.34 18.28
C PHE A 507 12.71 13.90 18.08
N GLY A 508 12.99 15.04 18.67
CA GLY A 508 14.29 15.72 18.58
C GLY A 508 14.47 16.64 17.36
N VAL A 509 13.54 16.65 16.38
CA VAL A 509 13.62 17.53 15.20
C VAL A 509 12.28 18.21 14.92
N ASP A 510 12.15 19.48 15.26
CA ASP A 510 10.85 20.18 15.35
C ASP A 510 10.00 20.24 14.08
N ASN A 511 10.59 20.33 12.91
CA ASN A 511 9.91 20.51 11.62
C ASN A 511 10.14 19.34 10.66
N LEU A 512 10.50 18.17 11.20
CA LEU A 512 10.59 16.91 10.50
C LEU A 512 9.39 16.02 10.87
N PHE A 513 8.70 15.50 9.86
CA PHE A 513 7.49 14.68 10.02
C PHE A 513 7.61 13.36 9.29
N VAL A 514 6.88 12.32 9.75
CA VAL A 514 6.70 11.06 9.03
C VAL A 514 5.21 10.80 8.84
N VAL A 515 4.79 10.50 7.60
CA VAL A 515 3.37 10.41 7.21
C VAL A 515 3.07 9.20 6.33
N ASP A 516 3.67 8.06 6.61
CA ASP A 516 3.45 6.80 5.89
C ASP A 516 3.18 5.62 6.84
N GLY A 517 3.13 4.40 6.30
CA GLY A 517 2.86 3.20 7.10
C GLY A 517 3.92 2.86 8.14
N SER A 518 5.08 3.51 8.12
CA SER A 518 6.13 3.27 9.12
C SER A 518 5.74 3.72 10.53
N ILE A 519 4.78 4.65 10.64
CA ILE A 519 4.35 5.19 11.95
C ILE A 519 3.34 4.30 12.68
N LEU A 520 2.77 3.27 12.04
CA LEU A 520 1.74 2.43 12.64
C LEU A 520 2.31 1.67 13.85
N PRO A 521 1.68 1.81 15.05
CA PRO A 521 2.11 1.09 16.26
C PRO A 521 1.79 -0.41 16.23
N THR A 522 0.65 -0.79 15.61
CA THR A 522 0.18 -2.14 15.31
C THR A 522 -0.40 -2.15 13.91
N GLN A 523 -0.65 -3.33 13.35
CA GLN A 523 -0.96 -3.44 11.93
C GLN A 523 -2.47 -3.57 11.63
N GLY A 524 -3.23 -4.24 12.51
CA GLY A 524 -4.58 -4.69 12.23
C GLY A 524 -4.65 -5.79 11.16
N ALA A 525 -5.79 -6.43 11.04
CA ALA A 525 -6.03 -7.46 10.02
C ALA A 525 -6.66 -6.88 8.73
N ALA A 526 -6.45 -5.60 8.46
CA ALA A 526 -6.95 -4.86 7.29
C ALA A 526 -5.81 -4.34 6.42
N ASN A 527 -6.11 -4.11 5.13
CA ASN A 527 -5.15 -3.48 4.21
C ASN A 527 -4.88 -2.04 4.65
N PRO A 528 -3.62 -1.61 4.88
CA PRO A 528 -3.33 -0.36 5.57
C PRO A 528 -3.46 0.90 4.69
N GLY A 529 -3.71 0.76 3.39
CA GLY A 529 -3.67 1.88 2.44
C GLY A 529 -4.62 3.02 2.80
N LEU A 530 -5.88 2.73 3.13
CA LEU A 530 -6.87 3.72 3.55
C LEU A 530 -6.46 4.40 4.86
N THR A 531 -5.99 3.62 5.84
CA THR A 531 -5.50 4.14 7.13
C THR A 531 -4.33 5.10 6.96
N ILE A 532 -3.35 4.76 6.12
CA ILE A 532 -2.21 5.63 5.82
C ILE A 532 -2.68 6.95 5.19
N MET A 533 -3.66 6.90 4.27
CA MET A 533 -4.21 8.10 3.65
C MET A 533 -5.00 8.95 4.66
N ALA A 534 -5.79 8.33 5.55
CA ALA A 534 -6.52 9.02 6.61
C ALA A 534 -5.56 9.68 7.62
N LEU A 535 -4.48 8.99 8.02
CA LEU A 535 -3.42 9.54 8.87
C LEU A 535 -2.73 10.75 8.21
N ALA A 536 -2.43 10.67 6.91
CA ALA A 536 -1.83 11.80 6.17
C ALA A 536 -2.81 12.97 6.02
N ALA A 537 -4.10 12.71 5.89
CA ALA A 537 -5.13 13.75 5.88
C ALA A 537 -5.22 14.48 7.23
N ARG A 538 -5.16 13.72 8.34
CA ARG A 538 -5.07 14.28 9.70
C ARG A 538 -3.76 15.04 9.90
N ALA A 539 -2.63 14.52 9.42
CA ALA A 539 -1.34 15.21 9.49
C ALA A 539 -1.37 16.59 8.82
N ALA A 540 -2.04 16.73 7.68
CA ALA A 540 -2.18 18.01 7.01
C ALA A 540 -2.90 19.07 7.87
N ASP A 541 -3.84 18.68 8.71
CA ASP A 541 -4.53 19.59 9.64
C ASP A 541 -3.64 19.96 10.83
N HIS A 542 -2.72 19.09 11.24
CA HIS A 542 -1.74 19.38 12.30
C HIS A 542 -0.59 20.28 11.81
N LEU A 543 -0.12 20.11 10.57
CA LEU A 543 0.95 20.94 10.00
C LEU A 543 0.46 22.36 9.67
N ALA A 544 -0.77 22.49 9.21
CA ALA A 544 -1.39 23.76 8.87
C ALA A 544 -2.80 23.84 9.47
N PRO A 545 -2.93 24.14 10.75
CA PRO A 545 -4.25 24.30 11.38
C PRO A 545 -5.09 25.33 10.62
N ARG A 546 -6.39 25.07 10.53
CA ARG A 546 -7.36 25.91 9.80
C ARG A 546 -7.47 27.30 10.37
#